data_ec83a1cf7208f6e9e3283cda3abbf4c6
#
_entry.id   ec83a1cf7208f6e9e3283cda3abbf4c6
#
_cell.length_a   1.000
_cell.length_b   1.000
_cell.length_c   1.000
_cell.angle_alpha   90.00
_cell.angle_beta   90.00
_cell.angle_gamma   90.00
#
_symmetry.space_group_name_H-M   'P 1'
#
loop_
_entity.id
_entity.type
_entity.pdbx_description
1 polymer ?
#
loop_
_entity_poly.entity_id
_entity_poly.type
_entity_poly.pdbx_seq_one_letter_code
_entity_poly.pdbx_strand_id
1 'polypeptide(L)'
;RLLASLAAADYVVTPLSIGVYELAGLGDLMQTMQALRQKGVNQHAKHIGFLPVNTNTRSTAERDGLAMLRQHYGDAVLIEATLPSRAAVKKAVAARKPVWHSTQGGGHLAAGKEWRAACRLILKRVK
;
A
#
# COMPACT_ATOMS: atom_id res chain seq x y z
N ARG A 1 -11.24 15.89 -4.48
CA ARG A 1 -9.87 15.45 -4.78
C ARG A 1 -9.77 13.97 -5.10
N LEU A 2 -10.41 13.13 -4.29
CA LEU A 2 -10.38 11.69 -4.53
C LEU A 2 -11.04 11.33 -5.86
N LEU A 3 -12.21 11.89 -6.13
CA LEU A 3 -12.92 11.63 -7.39
C LEU A 3 -12.13 12.11 -8.61
N ALA A 4 -11.54 13.30 -8.53
CA ALA A 4 -10.73 13.84 -9.62
C ALA A 4 -9.48 12.98 -9.86
N SER A 5 -8.82 12.55 -8.80
CA SER A 5 -7.64 11.70 -8.90
C SER A 5 -7.98 10.34 -9.51
N LEU A 6 -9.05 9.71 -9.07
CA LEU A 6 -9.50 8.42 -9.61
C LEU A 6 -9.94 8.53 -11.05
N ALA A 7 -10.55 9.65 -11.44
CA ALA A 7 -10.98 9.87 -12.81
C ALA A 7 -9.79 10.01 -13.78
N ALA A 8 -8.65 10.50 -13.28
CA ALA A 8 -7.44 10.73 -14.09
C ALA A 8 -6.42 9.60 -14.03
N ALA A 9 -6.52 8.71 -13.04
CA ALA A 9 -5.48 7.71 -12.80
C ALA A 9 -5.56 6.54 -13.79
N ASP A 10 -4.42 6.04 -14.19
CA ASP A 10 -4.31 4.77 -14.94
C ASP A 10 -4.21 3.58 -13.99
N TYR A 11 -3.52 3.76 -12.87
CA TYR A 11 -3.32 2.73 -11.85
C TYR A 11 -3.53 3.32 -10.46
N VAL A 12 -4.06 2.50 -9.57
CA VAL A 12 -4.33 2.91 -8.19
C VAL A 12 -3.71 1.90 -7.24
N VAL A 13 -2.90 2.38 -6.30
CA VAL A 13 -2.38 1.60 -5.18
C VAL A 13 -2.97 2.18 -3.91
N THR A 14 -3.52 1.35 -3.05
CA THR A 14 -4.10 1.79 -1.80
C THR A 14 -3.20 1.39 -0.63
N PRO A 15 -2.48 2.35 -0.02
CA PRO A 15 -1.77 2.07 1.23
C PRO A 15 -2.78 1.87 2.35
N LEU A 16 -2.49 0.91 3.23
CA LEU A 16 -3.42 0.48 4.25
C LEU A 16 -2.68 0.18 5.55
N SER A 17 -3.01 0.92 6.60
CA SER A 17 -2.62 0.52 7.95
C SER A 17 -3.64 -0.44 8.50
N ILE A 18 -3.18 -1.51 9.13
CA ILE A 18 -4.07 -2.53 9.65
C ILE A 18 -4.67 -2.06 10.98
N GLY A 19 -5.89 -1.54 10.91
CA GLY A 19 -6.65 -1.11 12.06
C GLY A 19 -8.12 -1.38 11.85
N VAL A 20 -8.89 -1.38 12.94
CA VAL A 20 -10.32 -1.71 12.90
C VAL A 20 -11.12 -0.75 12.02
N TYR A 21 -10.68 0.50 11.94
CA TYR A 21 -11.44 1.56 11.24
C TYR A 21 -11.21 1.60 9.73
N GLU A 22 -10.14 1.01 9.24
CA GLU A 22 -9.73 1.19 7.85
C GLU A 22 -10.37 0.19 6.89
N LEU A 23 -10.83 -0.94 7.42
CA LEU A 23 -11.53 -1.94 6.62
C LEU A 23 -12.84 -1.40 6.02
N ALA A 24 -13.54 -0.54 6.75
CA ALA A 24 -14.77 0.08 6.24
C ALA A 24 -14.51 1.01 5.06
N GLY A 25 -13.38 1.75 5.11
CA GLY A 25 -13.00 2.66 4.04
C GLY A 25 -12.65 1.97 2.73
N LEU A 26 -12.20 0.72 2.78
CA LEU A 26 -11.86 -0.04 1.58
C LEU A 26 -13.11 -0.34 0.73
N GLY A 27 -14.22 -0.69 1.38
CA GLY A 27 -15.47 -0.92 0.69
C GLY A 27 -15.93 0.32 -0.07
N ASP A 28 -15.85 1.48 0.57
CA ASP A 28 -16.21 2.75 -0.04
C ASP A 28 -15.35 3.08 -1.25
N LEU A 29 -14.05 2.86 -1.14
CA LEU A 29 -13.12 3.09 -2.26
C LEU A 29 -13.46 2.20 -3.45
N MET A 30 -13.67 0.90 -3.21
CA MET A 30 -13.98 -0.04 -4.28
C MET A 30 -15.33 0.28 -4.93
N GLN A 31 -16.34 0.68 -4.16
CA GLN A 31 -17.62 1.11 -4.69
C GLN A 31 -17.48 2.38 -5.54
N THR A 32 -16.67 3.33 -5.11
CA THR A 32 -16.43 4.56 -5.86
C THR A 32 -15.75 4.26 -7.20
N MET A 33 -14.75 3.40 -7.22
CA MET A 33 -14.08 3.00 -8.46
C MET A 33 -15.05 2.30 -9.41
N GLN A 34 -15.89 1.41 -8.88
CA GLN A 34 -16.88 0.71 -9.69
C GLN A 34 -17.93 1.68 -10.27
N ALA A 35 -18.38 2.64 -9.48
CA ALA A 35 -19.32 3.65 -9.94
C ALA A 35 -18.74 4.50 -11.07
N LEU A 36 -17.47 4.89 -10.98
CA LEU A 36 -16.80 5.62 -12.05
C LEU A 36 -16.69 4.81 -13.33
N ARG A 37 -16.43 3.51 -13.24
CA ARG A 37 -16.41 2.62 -14.41
C ARG A 37 -17.79 2.53 -15.06
N GLN A 38 -18.83 2.36 -14.26
CA GLN A 38 -20.21 2.24 -14.77
C GLN A 38 -20.68 3.51 -15.47
N LYS A 39 -20.24 4.67 -14.96
CA LYS A 39 -20.57 5.96 -15.57
C LYS A 39 -19.70 6.32 -16.77
N GLY A 40 -18.71 5.47 -17.09
CA GLY A 40 -17.80 5.71 -18.19
C GLY A 40 -16.78 6.83 -17.97
N VAL A 41 -16.62 7.29 -16.73
CA VAL A 41 -15.69 8.38 -16.39
C VAL A 41 -14.24 7.92 -16.53
N ASN A 42 -13.94 6.71 -16.06
CA ASN A 42 -12.60 6.14 -16.22
C ASN A 42 -12.72 4.62 -16.24
N GLN A 43 -12.74 4.05 -17.44
CA GLN A 43 -12.84 2.61 -17.64
C GLN A 43 -11.47 1.92 -17.63
N HIS A 44 -10.39 2.70 -17.68
CA HIS A 44 -9.03 2.17 -17.80
C HIS A 44 -8.30 1.99 -16.46
N ALA A 45 -8.76 2.66 -15.41
CA ALA A 45 -8.10 2.60 -14.11
C ALA A 45 -8.09 1.17 -13.56
N LYS A 46 -6.90 0.70 -13.22
CA LYS A 46 -6.72 -0.60 -12.58
C LYS A 46 -6.28 -0.43 -11.15
N HIS A 47 -6.92 -1.13 -10.24
CA HIS A 47 -6.48 -1.20 -8.86
C HIS A 47 -5.38 -2.25 -8.74
N ILE A 48 -4.14 -1.81 -8.52
CA ILE A 48 -2.98 -2.70 -8.43
C ILE A 48 -3.05 -3.57 -7.19
N GLY A 49 -3.44 -2.97 -6.07
CA GLY A 49 -3.59 -3.71 -4.83
C GLY A 49 -3.55 -2.85 -3.59
N PHE A 50 -3.74 -3.51 -2.46
CA PHE A 50 -3.66 -2.93 -1.13
C PHE A 50 -2.25 -3.16 -0.59
N LEU A 51 -1.56 -2.07 -0.24
CA LEU A 51 -0.20 -2.12 0.29
C LEU A 51 -0.23 -1.92 1.80
N PRO A 52 0.03 -2.97 2.59
CA PRO A 52 0.09 -2.80 4.04
C PRO A 52 1.28 -1.93 4.43
N VAL A 53 1.03 -0.88 5.20
CA VAL A 53 2.05 0.07 5.66
C VAL A 53 1.97 0.25 7.17
N ASN A 54 3.06 0.72 7.78
CA ASN A 54 3.16 0.95 9.22
C ASN A 54 2.78 -0.28 10.05
N THR A 55 3.13 -1.46 9.57
CA THR A 55 2.78 -2.70 10.27
C THR A 55 3.69 -2.92 11.47
N ASN A 56 3.10 -3.49 12.53
CA ASN A 56 3.84 -3.97 13.68
C ASN A 56 3.89 -5.50 13.61
N THR A 57 5.04 -6.05 13.25
CA THR A 57 5.22 -7.48 13.07
C THR A 57 5.06 -8.29 14.35
N ARG A 58 5.10 -7.62 15.50
CA ARG A 58 4.91 -8.25 16.81
C ARG A 58 3.44 -8.30 17.24
N SER A 59 2.57 -7.56 16.57
CA SER A 59 1.16 -7.52 16.92
C SER A 59 0.42 -8.71 16.32
N THR A 60 -0.14 -9.55 17.16
CA THR A 60 -1.00 -10.66 16.74
C THR A 60 -2.27 -10.15 16.05
N ALA A 61 -2.84 -9.06 16.56
CA ALA A 61 -4.04 -8.46 15.99
C ALA A 61 -3.81 -7.98 14.55
N GLU A 62 -2.65 -7.38 14.27
CA GLU A 62 -2.32 -6.95 12.92
C GLU A 62 -2.10 -8.14 11.98
N ARG A 63 -1.45 -9.19 12.45
CA ARG A 63 -1.28 -10.42 11.66
C ARG A 63 -2.61 -11.07 11.32
N ASP A 64 -3.52 -11.12 12.28
CA ASP A 64 -4.85 -11.66 12.06
C ASP A 64 -5.64 -10.78 11.08
N GLY A 65 -5.52 -9.46 11.19
CA GLY A 65 -6.12 -8.51 10.27
C GLY A 65 -5.62 -8.68 8.83
N LEU A 66 -4.32 -8.87 8.64
CA LEU A 66 -3.74 -9.15 7.33
C LEU A 66 -4.26 -10.46 6.74
N ALA A 67 -4.35 -11.50 7.57
CA ALA A 67 -4.88 -12.80 7.14
C ALA A 67 -6.33 -12.68 6.68
N MET A 68 -7.16 -11.94 7.40
CA MET A 68 -8.54 -11.68 7.02
C MET A 68 -8.66 -10.91 5.71
N LEU A 69 -7.83 -9.89 5.52
CA LEU A 69 -7.78 -9.12 4.28
C LEU A 69 -7.42 -10.01 3.10
N ARG A 70 -6.40 -10.85 3.27
CA ARG A 70 -5.99 -11.76 2.21
C ARG A 70 -7.08 -12.78 1.88
N GLN A 71 -7.82 -13.20 2.88
CA GLN A 71 -8.93 -14.13 2.68
C GLN A 71 -10.04 -13.49 1.85
N HIS A 72 -10.32 -12.19 2.07
CA HIS A 72 -11.35 -11.46 1.33
C HIS A 72 -10.92 -11.00 -0.05
N TYR A 73 -9.69 -10.51 -0.19
CA TYR A 73 -9.21 -9.86 -1.40
C TYR A 73 -8.14 -10.65 -2.16
N GLY A 74 -7.63 -11.74 -1.56
CA GLY A 74 -6.67 -12.63 -2.23
C GLY A 74 -5.40 -11.92 -2.65
N ASP A 75 -5.01 -12.08 -3.90
CA ASP A 75 -3.78 -11.51 -4.46
C ASP A 75 -3.80 -9.98 -4.57
N ALA A 76 -4.97 -9.35 -4.37
CA ALA A 76 -5.03 -7.89 -4.33
C ALA A 76 -4.31 -7.31 -3.10
N VAL A 77 -4.06 -8.12 -2.06
CA VAL A 77 -3.27 -7.69 -0.91
C VAL A 77 -1.80 -7.97 -1.18
N LEU A 78 -0.99 -6.92 -1.25
CA LEU A 78 0.43 -7.01 -1.57
C LEU A 78 1.24 -7.38 -0.32
N ILE A 79 1.05 -8.58 0.21
CA ILE A 79 1.68 -9.03 1.46
C ILE A 79 3.19 -9.04 1.36
N GLU A 80 3.73 -9.46 0.21
CA GLU A 80 5.18 -9.53 -0.03
C GLU A 80 5.84 -8.16 -0.01
N ALA A 81 5.06 -7.11 -0.23
CA ALA A 81 5.52 -5.72 -0.22
C ALA A 81 5.16 -5.00 1.08
N THR A 82 4.77 -5.72 2.12
CA THR A 82 4.42 -5.14 3.42
C THR A 82 5.55 -4.25 3.96
N LEU A 83 5.19 -3.04 4.38
CA LEU A 83 6.14 -2.05 4.88
C LEU A 83 5.96 -1.87 6.39
N PRO A 84 6.84 -2.51 7.21
CA PRO A 84 6.78 -2.33 8.65
C PRO A 84 7.09 -0.90 9.08
N SER A 85 6.59 -0.51 10.25
CA SER A 85 6.96 0.77 10.86
C SER A 85 8.43 0.74 11.28
N ARG A 86 9.23 1.68 10.77
CA ARG A 86 10.65 1.77 11.08
C ARG A 86 11.08 3.22 11.26
N ALA A 87 11.90 3.45 12.29
CA ALA A 87 12.47 4.77 12.56
C ALA A 87 13.30 5.29 11.38
N ALA A 88 13.98 4.38 10.67
CA ALA A 88 14.80 4.74 9.51
C ALA A 88 13.99 5.43 8.41
N VAL A 89 12.75 5.02 8.19
CA VAL A 89 11.86 5.65 7.20
C VAL A 89 11.53 7.08 7.61
N LYS A 90 11.22 7.30 8.88
CA LYS A 90 10.92 8.64 9.40
C LYS A 90 12.13 9.56 9.27
N LYS A 91 13.33 9.05 9.54
CA LYS A 91 14.57 9.82 9.38
C LYS A 91 14.84 10.17 7.92
N ALA A 92 14.60 9.23 7.02
CA ALA A 92 14.78 9.45 5.59
C ALA A 92 13.83 10.52 5.07
N VAL A 93 12.57 10.48 5.47
CA VAL A 93 11.57 11.49 5.10
C VAL A 93 11.99 12.87 5.61
N ALA A 94 12.44 12.97 6.86
CA ALA A 94 12.91 14.22 7.44
C ALA A 94 14.13 14.77 6.68
N ALA A 95 15.03 13.90 6.22
CA ALA A 95 16.20 14.25 5.45
C ALA A 95 15.90 14.48 3.96
N ARG A 96 14.66 14.26 3.53
CA ARG A 96 14.22 14.37 2.12
C ARG A 96 15.05 13.49 1.18
N LYS A 97 15.36 12.28 1.63
CA LYS A 97 16.13 11.30 0.86
C LYS A 97 15.39 9.96 0.81
N PRO A 98 15.60 9.15 -0.23
CA PRO A 98 15.08 7.79 -0.23
C PRO A 98 15.70 6.98 0.92
N VAL A 99 14.94 6.09 1.51
CA VAL A 99 15.41 5.29 2.65
C VAL A 99 16.57 4.37 2.27
N TRP A 100 16.65 3.97 1.00
CA TRP A 100 17.77 3.13 0.51
C TRP A 100 19.04 3.91 0.21
N HIS A 101 19.01 5.22 0.30
CA HIS A 101 20.16 6.07 0.01
C HIS A 101 21.13 6.18 1.19
N SER A 102 20.67 5.88 2.39
CA SER A 102 21.50 5.87 3.58
C SER A 102 21.88 4.43 3.93
N THR A 103 23.18 4.17 4.06
CA THR A 103 23.70 2.83 4.38
C THR A 103 24.10 2.68 5.83
N GLN A 104 23.81 3.68 6.66
CA GLN A 104 24.22 3.66 8.06
C GLN A 104 23.21 2.93 8.93
N GLY A 105 23.68 1.84 9.55
CA GLY A 105 22.91 1.06 10.51
C GLY A 105 22.02 -0.01 9.88
N GLY A 106 21.77 -1.08 10.64
CA GLY A 106 20.99 -2.24 10.21
C GLY A 106 19.54 -1.92 9.86
N GLY A 107 18.95 -0.96 10.58
CA GLY A 107 17.58 -0.52 10.34
C GLY A 107 17.39 0.12 8.97
N HIS A 108 18.37 0.88 8.50
CA HIS A 108 18.33 1.50 7.17
C HIS A 108 18.44 0.46 6.06
N LEU A 109 19.28 -0.56 6.25
CA LEU A 109 19.42 -1.63 5.26
C LEU A 109 18.12 -2.42 5.11
N ALA A 110 17.51 -2.80 6.22
CA ALA A 110 16.25 -3.55 6.19
C ALA A 110 15.14 -2.72 5.55
N ALA A 111 14.98 -1.46 5.96
CA ALA A 111 13.98 -0.56 5.41
C ALA A 111 14.21 -0.33 3.91
N GLY A 112 15.46 -0.12 3.50
CA GLY A 112 15.80 0.05 2.08
C GLY A 112 15.40 -1.15 1.24
N LYS A 113 15.68 -2.35 1.70
CA LYS A 113 15.28 -3.57 1.01
C LYS A 113 13.76 -3.70 0.89
N GLU A 114 13.04 -3.42 1.97
CA GLU A 114 11.59 -3.51 2.00
C GLU A 114 10.94 -2.54 1.03
N TRP A 115 11.39 -1.29 1.03
CA TRP A 115 10.85 -0.28 0.13
C TRP A 115 11.18 -0.55 -1.34
N ARG A 116 12.39 -1.02 -1.62
CA ARG A 116 12.75 -1.43 -3.00
C ARG A 116 11.90 -2.60 -3.47
N ALA A 117 11.67 -3.59 -2.61
CA ALA A 117 10.83 -4.72 -2.95
C ALA A 117 9.40 -4.29 -3.23
N ALA A 118 8.85 -3.37 -2.43
CA ALA A 118 7.52 -2.82 -2.64
C ALA A 118 7.43 -2.11 -3.98
N CYS A 119 8.40 -1.24 -4.29
CA CYS A 119 8.43 -0.52 -5.57
C CYS A 119 8.53 -1.47 -6.76
N ARG A 120 9.35 -2.51 -6.66
CA ARG A 120 9.50 -3.51 -7.74
C ARG A 120 8.20 -4.26 -7.98
N LEU A 121 7.51 -4.65 -6.92
CA LEU A 121 6.24 -5.37 -7.04
C LEU A 121 5.17 -4.49 -7.68
N ILE A 122 5.09 -3.23 -7.27
CA ILE A 122 4.15 -2.27 -7.86
C ILE A 122 4.45 -2.09 -9.36
N LEU A 123 5.71 -1.85 -9.71
CA LEU A 123 6.11 -1.69 -11.11
C LEU A 123 5.82 -2.93 -11.94
N LYS A 124 6.01 -4.11 -11.38
CA LYS A 124 5.71 -5.37 -12.06
C LYS A 124 4.22 -5.49 -12.38
N ARG A 125 3.35 -5.01 -11.50
CA ARG A 125 1.89 -5.06 -11.71
C ARG A 125 1.36 -3.98 -12.64
N VAL A 126 2.12 -2.93 -12.86
CA VAL A 126 1.78 -1.87 -13.82
C VAL A 126 1.93 -2.35 -15.27
N LYS A 127 2.79 -3.31 -15.49
CA LYS A 127 2.95 -3.93 -16.81
C LYS A 127 1.86 -4.98 -17.05
#